data_6b0e61d46a3c4a5b2e271a53f4549fbe
#
_entry.id   6b0e61d46a3c4a5b2e271a53f4549fbe
#
_cell.length_a   1.000
_cell.length_b   1.000
_cell.length_c   1.000
_cell.angle_alpha   90.00
_cell.angle_beta   90.00
_cell.angle_gamma   90.00
#
_symmetry.space_group_name_H-M   'P 1'
#
loop_
_entity.id
_entity.type
_entity.pdbx_description
1 polymer ?
#
loop_
_entity_poly.entity_id
_entity_poly.type
_entity_poly.pdbx_seq_one_letter_code
_entity_poly.pdbx_strand_id
1 'polypeptide(L)'
;MQIENKVFIVTGGASGLGAATAELLVSAGAKVMLVDMNADAVAAQAQRLGAQSVVADISNEAAAEAAVQATVKAFGSLNGLVNCAGIVRGEKILGKNGPHTLSSFAQVINVNLIGSFNMLRLAAAAIAESEANADGERGVIINTASVAAFDGQIGQAAYSASKGAIASLTLPAARELARFGIRVMTIAPGIFETPMMAGMTPEVRDSLAAGVPFPPRLGKPAEYAALVRHIIENSMLNGEVIRLDGALRMAAK
;
A
#
# COMPACT_ATOMS: atom_id res chain seq x y z
N MET A 1 8.78 0.94 16.43
CA MET A 1 8.35 -0.16 17.34
C MET A 1 8.89 -1.50 16.86
N GLN A 2 8.96 -2.53 17.73
CA GLN A 2 9.27 -3.91 17.31
C GLN A 2 8.03 -4.54 16.67
N ILE A 3 8.23 -5.48 15.73
CA ILE A 3 7.15 -6.13 14.98
C ILE A 3 6.51 -7.26 15.76
N GLU A 4 7.32 -7.98 16.55
CA GLU A 4 6.89 -9.16 17.28
C GLU A 4 5.67 -8.88 18.18
N ASN A 5 4.68 -9.75 18.13
CA ASN A 5 3.40 -9.66 18.85
C ASN A 5 2.52 -8.44 18.53
N LYS A 6 2.87 -7.62 17.54
CA LYS A 6 2.06 -6.49 17.06
C LYS A 6 1.05 -6.95 16.02
N VAL A 7 -0.04 -6.18 15.90
CA VAL A 7 -1.16 -6.47 15.00
C VAL A 7 -1.14 -5.51 13.81
N PHE A 8 -1.18 -6.07 12.61
CA PHE A 8 -1.17 -5.30 11.36
C PHE A 8 -2.33 -5.67 10.44
N ILE A 9 -2.89 -4.67 9.77
CA ILE A 9 -3.75 -4.85 8.60
C ILE A 9 -2.89 -4.63 7.36
N VAL A 10 -3.01 -5.52 6.36
CA VAL A 10 -2.41 -5.36 5.04
C VAL A 10 -3.51 -5.41 3.99
N THR A 11 -3.81 -4.28 3.34
CA THR A 11 -4.76 -4.23 2.22
C THR A 11 -4.08 -4.65 0.91
N GLY A 12 -4.82 -5.24 -0.03
CA GLY A 12 -4.22 -5.88 -1.20
C GLY A 12 -3.36 -7.08 -0.80
N GLY A 13 -3.70 -7.73 0.33
CA GLY A 13 -2.88 -8.75 0.96
C GLY A 13 -2.85 -10.09 0.24
N ALA A 14 -3.70 -10.29 -0.77
CA ALA A 14 -3.78 -11.54 -1.51
C ALA A 14 -2.63 -11.75 -2.50
N SER A 15 -1.93 -10.68 -2.93
CA SER A 15 -0.93 -10.78 -3.99
C SER A 15 0.15 -9.68 -3.95
N GLY A 16 1.18 -9.81 -4.75
CA GLY A 16 2.18 -8.77 -5.03
C GLY A 16 2.86 -8.19 -3.78
N LEU A 17 2.89 -6.86 -3.68
CA LEU A 17 3.56 -6.15 -2.59
C LEU A 17 2.89 -6.43 -1.23
N GLY A 18 1.55 -6.50 -1.21
CA GLY A 18 0.79 -6.80 0.00
C GLY A 18 1.07 -8.20 0.53
N ALA A 19 1.05 -9.21 -0.35
CA ALA A 19 1.35 -10.60 0.03
C ALA A 19 2.77 -10.76 0.59
N ALA A 20 3.77 -10.15 -0.05
CA ALA A 20 5.16 -10.18 0.43
C ALA A 20 5.33 -9.44 1.77
N THR A 21 4.61 -8.32 1.94
CA THR A 21 4.58 -7.60 3.22
C THR A 21 3.99 -8.46 4.33
N ALA A 22 2.84 -9.09 4.07
CA ALA A 22 2.19 -9.97 5.04
C ALA A 22 3.10 -11.15 5.45
N GLU A 23 3.75 -11.78 4.47
CA GLU A 23 4.70 -12.86 4.72
C GLU A 23 5.86 -12.43 5.63
N LEU A 24 6.46 -11.29 5.34
CA LEU A 24 7.53 -10.73 6.17
C LEU A 24 7.03 -10.44 7.59
N LEU A 25 5.87 -9.80 7.74
CA LEU A 25 5.31 -9.45 9.05
C LEU A 25 5.01 -10.70 9.89
N VAL A 26 4.39 -11.72 9.29
CA VAL A 26 4.12 -13.00 9.96
C VAL A 26 5.43 -13.68 10.37
N SER A 27 6.42 -13.74 9.48
CA SER A 27 7.74 -14.33 9.78
C SER A 27 8.49 -13.59 10.90
N ALA A 28 8.20 -12.30 11.08
CA ALA A 28 8.73 -11.49 12.18
C ALA A 28 7.89 -11.55 13.47
N GLY A 29 6.93 -12.46 13.55
CA GLY A 29 6.11 -12.71 14.74
C GLY A 29 4.91 -11.78 14.91
N ALA A 30 4.50 -11.05 13.88
CA ALA A 30 3.28 -10.25 13.89
C ALA A 30 2.02 -11.10 13.73
N LYS A 31 0.90 -10.59 14.24
CA LYS A 31 -0.45 -11.04 13.88
C LYS A 31 -0.95 -10.19 12.72
N VAL A 32 -1.39 -10.82 11.65
CA VAL A 32 -1.75 -10.11 10.41
C VAL A 32 -3.18 -10.40 9.99
N MET A 33 -3.92 -9.34 9.68
CA MET A 33 -5.21 -9.39 8.99
C MET A 33 -4.99 -8.98 7.54
N LEU A 34 -5.25 -9.89 6.61
CA LEU A 34 -5.24 -9.63 5.17
C LEU A 34 -6.60 -9.09 4.74
N VAL A 35 -6.60 -8.00 4.00
CA VAL A 35 -7.84 -7.42 3.42
C VAL A 35 -7.68 -7.38 1.90
N ASP A 36 -8.61 -8.03 1.19
CA ASP A 36 -8.62 -8.04 -0.28
C ASP A 36 -10.05 -8.24 -0.80
N MET A 37 -10.32 -7.85 -2.04
CA MET A 37 -11.61 -8.10 -2.70
C MET A 37 -11.72 -9.53 -3.26
N ASN A 38 -10.58 -10.18 -3.53
CA ASN A 38 -10.54 -11.54 -4.08
C ASN A 38 -10.63 -12.56 -2.93
N ALA A 39 -11.83 -13.08 -2.72
CA ALA A 39 -12.14 -14.00 -1.61
C ALA A 39 -11.25 -15.25 -1.61
N ASP A 40 -11.13 -15.91 -2.75
CA ASP A 40 -10.36 -17.17 -2.85
C ASP A 40 -8.86 -16.93 -2.63
N ALA A 41 -8.32 -15.88 -3.26
CA ALA A 41 -6.90 -15.57 -3.16
C ALA A 41 -6.52 -15.13 -1.74
N VAL A 42 -7.33 -14.29 -1.08
CA VAL A 42 -7.03 -13.84 0.29
C VAL A 42 -7.15 -14.97 1.31
N ALA A 43 -8.13 -15.84 1.15
CA ALA A 43 -8.29 -17.02 2.01
C ALA A 43 -7.11 -17.99 1.87
N ALA A 44 -6.70 -18.30 0.62
CA ALA A 44 -5.54 -19.16 0.36
C ALA A 44 -4.24 -18.56 0.93
N GLN A 45 -4.04 -17.25 0.78
CA GLN A 45 -2.88 -16.56 1.32
C GLN A 45 -2.88 -16.57 2.86
N ALA A 46 -4.03 -16.31 3.48
CA ALA A 46 -4.17 -16.37 4.93
C ALA A 46 -3.87 -17.77 5.48
N GLN A 47 -4.41 -18.80 4.85
CA GLN A 47 -4.14 -20.20 5.21
C GLN A 47 -2.64 -20.53 5.09
N ARG A 48 -1.99 -20.12 4.00
CA ARG A 48 -0.55 -20.35 3.77
C ARG A 48 0.32 -19.71 4.85
N LEU A 49 -0.07 -18.55 5.34
CA LEU A 49 0.70 -17.76 6.31
C LEU A 49 0.31 -18.04 7.78
N GLY A 50 -0.77 -18.76 8.04
CA GLY A 50 -1.35 -18.83 9.39
C GLY A 50 -1.92 -17.48 9.87
N ALA A 51 -2.32 -16.62 8.94
CA ALA A 51 -2.90 -15.30 9.19
C ALA A 51 -4.44 -15.34 9.18
N GLN A 52 -5.08 -14.22 9.50
CA GLN A 52 -6.52 -14.02 9.31
C GLN A 52 -6.80 -13.22 8.04
N SER A 53 -8.02 -13.33 7.50
CA SER A 53 -8.41 -12.55 6.33
C SER A 53 -9.85 -12.06 6.40
N VAL A 54 -10.09 -10.92 5.74
CA VAL A 54 -11.42 -10.34 5.51
C VAL A 54 -11.56 -9.97 4.03
N VAL A 55 -12.67 -10.35 3.42
CA VAL A 55 -13.02 -9.91 2.07
C VAL A 55 -13.70 -8.55 2.16
N ALA A 56 -13.07 -7.52 1.61
CA ALA A 56 -13.63 -6.16 1.64
C ALA A 56 -13.17 -5.30 0.45
N ASP A 57 -14.09 -4.50 -0.06
CA ASP A 57 -13.77 -3.34 -0.89
C ASP A 57 -13.46 -2.16 0.04
N ILE A 58 -12.21 -1.74 0.08
CA ILE A 58 -11.75 -0.65 0.95
C ILE A 58 -12.37 0.71 0.60
N SER A 59 -12.90 0.88 -0.61
CA SER A 59 -13.61 2.09 -1.02
C SER A 59 -15.05 2.16 -0.48
N ASN A 60 -15.58 1.04 0.00
CA ASN A 60 -16.85 0.98 0.70
C ASN A 60 -16.64 1.22 2.20
N GLU A 61 -17.29 2.25 2.73
CA GLU A 61 -17.11 2.67 4.14
C GLU A 61 -17.44 1.57 5.14
N ALA A 62 -18.60 0.94 4.99
CA ALA A 62 -19.07 -0.09 5.92
C ALA A 62 -18.19 -1.37 5.86
N ALA A 63 -17.74 -1.75 4.65
CA ALA A 63 -16.87 -2.92 4.49
C ALA A 63 -15.47 -2.67 5.10
N ALA A 64 -14.91 -1.49 4.94
CA ALA A 64 -13.64 -1.11 5.55
C ALA A 64 -13.74 -1.04 7.08
N GLU A 65 -14.82 -0.47 7.61
CA GLU A 65 -15.09 -0.43 9.05
C GLU A 65 -15.21 -1.85 9.63
N ALA A 66 -15.98 -2.72 8.98
CA ALA A 66 -16.11 -4.12 9.38
C ALA A 66 -14.76 -4.86 9.39
N ALA A 67 -13.86 -4.58 8.43
CA ALA A 67 -12.53 -5.19 8.39
C ALA A 67 -11.64 -4.74 9.56
N VAL A 68 -11.68 -3.46 9.93
CA VAL A 68 -10.95 -2.95 11.11
C VAL A 68 -11.53 -3.53 12.39
N GLN A 69 -12.86 -3.56 12.54
CA GLN A 69 -13.53 -4.14 13.70
C GLN A 69 -13.25 -5.64 13.85
N ALA A 70 -13.27 -6.39 12.73
CA ALA A 70 -12.89 -7.81 12.73
C ALA A 70 -11.46 -8.03 13.20
N THR A 71 -10.54 -7.15 12.82
CA THR A 71 -9.13 -7.20 13.28
C THR A 71 -9.02 -7.01 14.78
N VAL A 72 -9.64 -5.96 15.32
CA VAL A 72 -9.62 -5.68 16.76
C VAL A 72 -10.31 -6.80 17.54
N LYS A 73 -11.41 -7.33 17.02
CA LYS A 73 -12.11 -8.48 17.65
C LYS A 73 -11.24 -9.74 17.68
N ALA A 74 -10.50 -10.02 16.60
CA ALA A 74 -9.67 -11.23 16.50
C ALA A 74 -8.39 -11.15 17.35
N PHE A 75 -7.78 -9.98 17.47
CA PHE A 75 -6.45 -9.84 18.04
C PHE A 75 -6.37 -8.94 19.28
N GLY A 76 -7.43 -8.21 19.62
CA GLY A 76 -7.53 -7.33 20.79
C GLY A 76 -6.95 -5.93 20.61
N SER A 77 -6.20 -5.66 19.53
CA SER A 77 -5.59 -4.35 19.26
C SER A 77 -5.30 -4.17 17.77
N LEU A 78 -4.84 -2.97 17.38
CA LEU A 78 -4.27 -2.69 16.07
C LEU A 78 -3.04 -1.78 16.25
N ASN A 79 -1.89 -2.14 15.67
CA ASN A 79 -0.65 -1.37 15.77
C ASN A 79 -0.13 -0.85 14.41
N GLY A 80 -0.66 -1.34 13.31
CA GLY A 80 -0.25 -0.83 12.02
C GLY A 80 -1.16 -1.17 10.87
N LEU A 81 -1.07 -0.35 9.83
CA LEU A 81 -1.75 -0.51 8.55
C LEU A 81 -0.73 -0.38 7.42
N VAL A 82 -0.74 -1.33 6.49
CA VAL A 82 -0.02 -1.20 5.22
C VAL A 82 -1.02 -1.21 4.07
N ASN A 83 -1.20 -0.06 3.44
CA ASN A 83 -2.10 0.13 2.31
C ASN A 83 -1.41 -0.25 1.01
N CYS A 84 -1.61 -1.51 0.54
CA CYS A 84 -1.10 -1.98 -0.75
C CYS A 84 -2.20 -2.15 -1.82
N ALA A 85 -3.49 -2.10 -1.44
CA ALA A 85 -4.58 -2.21 -2.40
C ALA A 85 -4.58 -1.02 -3.37
N GLY A 86 -4.77 -1.32 -4.64
CA GLY A 86 -4.85 -0.31 -5.68
C GLY A 86 -4.99 -0.92 -7.07
N ILE A 87 -5.47 -0.10 -7.99
CA ILE A 87 -5.65 -0.47 -9.39
C ILE A 87 -4.91 0.52 -10.30
N VAL A 88 -4.56 0.06 -11.48
CA VAL A 88 -4.07 0.89 -12.58
C VAL A 88 -4.99 0.75 -13.78
N ARG A 89 -5.33 1.86 -14.43
CA ARG A 89 -6.01 1.88 -15.72
C ARG A 89 -5.27 2.85 -16.62
N GLY A 90 -4.83 2.35 -17.77
CA GLY A 90 -4.16 3.15 -18.79
C GLY A 90 -5.17 3.73 -19.77
N GLU A 91 -5.42 5.04 -19.70
CA GLU A 91 -6.33 5.72 -20.62
C GLU A 91 -5.83 7.14 -20.88
N LYS A 92 -5.72 7.55 -22.17
CA LYS A 92 -5.24 8.89 -22.54
C LYS A 92 -6.33 9.93 -22.29
N ILE A 93 -5.94 11.15 -21.88
CA ILE A 93 -6.85 12.29 -21.76
C ILE A 93 -7.63 12.54 -23.06
N LEU A 94 -6.92 12.42 -24.20
CA LEU A 94 -7.52 12.41 -25.52
C LEU A 94 -6.95 11.22 -26.31
N GLY A 95 -7.79 10.20 -26.52
CA GLY A 95 -7.46 8.99 -27.26
C GLY A 95 -8.07 8.95 -28.66
N LYS A 96 -7.87 7.84 -29.37
CA LYS A 96 -8.47 7.62 -30.71
C LYS A 96 -10.02 7.57 -30.67
N ASN A 97 -10.57 7.14 -29.54
CA ASN A 97 -12.02 6.96 -29.36
C ASN A 97 -12.70 8.14 -28.65
N GLY A 98 -11.98 9.25 -28.46
CA GLY A 98 -12.49 10.43 -27.78
C GLY A 98 -11.78 10.76 -26.47
N PRO A 99 -12.40 11.60 -25.61
CA PRO A 99 -11.85 12.00 -24.33
C PRO A 99 -11.85 10.84 -23.32
N HIS A 100 -10.96 10.93 -22.32
CA HIS A 100 -10.88 10.00 -21.20
C HIS A 100 -12.25 9.80 -20.53
N THR A 101 -12.62 8.55 -20.29
CA THR A 101 -13.90 8.22 -19.66
C THR A 101 -13.89 8.65 -18.19
N LEU A 102 -14.80 9.55 -17.80
CA LEU A 102 -14.82 10.09 -16.43
C LEU A 102 -15.06 9.00 -15.38
N SER A 103 -15.88 7.99 -15.69
CA SER A 103 -16.10 6.85 -14.78
C SER A 103 -14.84 6.02 -14.54
N SER A 104 -13.98 5.84 -15.55
CA SER A 104 -12.68 5.16 -15.43
C SER A 104 -11.75 5.96 -14.51
N PHE A 105 -11.67 7.28 -14.69
CA PHE A 105 -10.92 8.17 -13.80
C PHE A 105 -11.43 8.08 -12.37
N ALA A 106 -12.74 8.24 -12.17
CA ALA A 106 -13.37 8.19 -10.85
C ALA A 106 -13.13 6.85 -10.13
N GLN A 107 -13.15 5.72 -10.86
CA GLN A 107 -12.87 4.41 -10.28
C GLN A 107 -11.45 4.31 -9.72
N VAL A 108 -10.44 4.81 -10.45
CA VAL A 108 -9.05 4.82 -9.97
C VAL A 108 -8.90 5.69 -8.72
N ILE A 109 -9.50 6.88 -8.71
CA ILE A 109 -9.49 7.77 -7.54
C ILE A 109 -10.20 7.10 -6.36
N ASN A 110 -11.36 6.49 -6.60
CA ASN A 110 -12.14 5.86 -5.54
C ASN A 110 -11.37 4.73 -4.84
N VAL A 111 -10.76 3.82 -5.60
CA VAL A 111 -10.00 2.71 -5.01
C VAL A 111 -8.69 3.21 -4.40
N ASN A 112 -7.87 3.92 -5.18
CA ASN A 112 -6.48 4.22 -4.77
C ASN A 112 -6.39 5.31 -3.70
N LEU A 113 -7.24 6.33 -3.77
CA LEU A 113 -7.20 7.48 -2.86
C LEU A 113 -8.25 7.36 -1.76
N ILE A 114 -9.54 7.29 -2.14
CA ILE A 114 -10.63 7.25 -1.16
C ILE A 114 -10.55 5.99 -0.32
N GLY A 115 -10.32 4.82 -0.93
CA GLY A 115 -10.16 3.55 -0.22
C GLY A 115 -8.97 3.54 0.74
N SER A 116 -7.80 4.05 0.31
CA SER A 116 -6.63 4.15 1.18
C SER A 116 -6.85 5.12 2.33
N PHE A 117 -7.48 6.27 2.08
CA PHE A 117 -7.84 7.23 3.13
C PHE A 117 -8.88 6.66 4.10
N ASN A 118 -9.87 5.91 3.58
CA ASN A 118 -10.87 5.26 4.39
C ASN A 118 -10.25 4.26 5.37
N MET A 119 -9.35 3.40 4.90
CA MET A 119 -8.59 2.50 5.78
C MET A 119 -7.70 3.27 6.76
N LEU A 120 -7.03 4.35 6.31
CA LEU A 120 -6.15 5.17 7.16
C LEU A 120 -6.92 5.75 8.35
N ARG A 121 -8.06 6.44 8.13
CA ARG A 121 -8.84 7.09 9.18
C ARG A 121 -9.40 6.07 10.20
N LEU A 122 -9.89 4.91 9.71
CA LEU A 122 -10.45 3.87 10.55
C LEU A 122 -9.36 3.14 11.36
N ALA A 123 -8.24 2.82 10.72
CA ALA A 123 -7.10 2.24 11.41
C ALA A 123 -6.49 3.20 12.44
N ALA A 124 -6.38 4.50 12.11
CA ALA A 124 -5.89 5.50 13.04
C ALA A 124 -6.74 5.58 14.32
N ALA A 125 -8.07 5.52 14.20
CA ALA A 125 -8.97 5.47 15.35
C ALA A 125 -8.73 4.21 16.21
N ALA A 126 -8.59 3.05 15.60
CA ALA A 126 -8.33 1.79 16.32
C ALA A 126 -6.92 1.75 16.95
N ILE A 127 -5.89 2.27 16.26
CA ILE A 127 -4.52 2.35 16.79
C ILE A 127 -4.44 3.31 17.98
N ALA A 128 -5.20 4.40 17.97
CA ALA A 128 -5.21 5.38 19.07
C ALA A 128 -5.68 4.77 20.41
N GLU A 129 -6.47 3.70 20.35
CA GLU A 129 -6.93 2.95 21.55
C GLU A 129 -5.91 1.90 22.02
N SER A 130 -4.86 1.63 21.25
CA SER A 130 -3.82 0.66 21.62
C SER A 130 -2.85 1.24 22.64
N GLU A 131 -2.22 0.36 23.43
CA GLU A 131 -1.19 0.77 24.38
C GLU A 131 0.04 1.34 23.67
N ALA A 132 0.54 2.48 24.18
CA ALA A 132 1.78 3.07 23.72
C ALA A 132 3.00 2.32 24.25
N ASN A 133 4.08 2.28 23.47
CA ASN A 133 5.39 1.82 23.94
C ASN A 133 6.08 2.89 24.82
N ALA A 134 7.32 2.61 25.25
CA ALA A 134 8.08 3.53 26.10
C ALA A 134 8.36 4.91 25.45
N ASP A 135 8.35 4.99 24.12
CA ASP A 135 8.55 6.24 23.37
C ASP A 135 7.23 6.97 23.08
N GLY A 136 6.09 6.43 23.57
CA GLY A 136 4.75 6.97 23.30
C GLY A 136 4.16 6.53 21.95
N GLU A 137 4.84 5.66 21.19
CA GLU A 137 4.36 5.17 19.90
C GLU A 137 3.31 4.08 20.08
N ARG A 138 2.12 4.26 19.43
CA ARG A 138 1.04 3.28 19.38
C ARG A 138 1.02 2.51 18.07
N GLY A 139 1.50 3.13 16.99
CA GLY A 139 1.51 2.46 15.71
C GLY A 139 2.02 3.26 14.53
N VAL A 140 1.93 2.63 13.35
CA VAL A 140 2.40 3.22 12.09
C VAL A 140 1.46 2.87 10.93
N ILE A 141 1.21 3.84 10.08
CA ILE A 141 0.47 3.68 8.83
C ILE A 141 1.43 3.88 7.66
N ILE A 142 1.48 2.91 6.76
CA ILE A 142 2.34 2.94 5.58
C ILE A 142 1.46 2.87 4.33
N ASN A 143 1.48 3.91 3.53
CA ASN A 143 0.75 3.98 2.27
C ASN A 143 1.65 3.61 1.08
N THR A 144 1.04 3.12 0.01
CA THR A 144 1.72 2.83 -1.25
C THR A 144 1.33 3.87 -2.31
N ALA A 145 2.24 4.79 -2.60
CA ALA A 145 2.17 5.67 -3.77
C ALA A 145 2.69 4.95 -5.02
N SER A 146 3.44 5.62 -5.85
CA SER A 146 4.16 5.12 -7.02
C SER A 146 5.15 6.20 -7.49
N VAL A 147 6.18 5.82 -8.24
CA VAL A 147 6.98 6.79 -9.02
C VAL A 147 6.11 7.59 -9.99
N ALA A 148 4.96 7.02 -10.43
CA ALA A 148 3.98 7.74 -11.26
C ALA A 148 3.35 8.96 -10.57
N ALA A 149 3.49 9.11 -9.25
CA ALA A 149 3.13 10.33 -8.53
C ALA A 149 4.00 11.54 -8.94
N PHE A 150 5.20 11.27 -9.45
CA PHE A 150 6.22 12.26 -9.81
C PHE A 150 6.53 12.24 -11.32
N ASP A 151 6.65 11.04 -11.89
CA ASP A 151 7.12 10.80 -13.25
C ASP A 151 6.02 10.05 -14.06
N GLY A 152 4.78 10.56 -14.05
CA GLY A 152 3.64 9.91 -14.73
C GLY A 152 3.81 9.83 -16.24
N GLN A 153 3.44 8.70 -16.83
CA GLN A 153 3.52 8.44 -18.27
C GLN A 153 2.21 8.81 -19.01
N ILE A 154 2.29 8.89 -20.33
CA ILE A 154 1.12 9.04 -21.18
C ILE A 154 0.12 7.91 -20.91
N GLY A 155 -1.13 8.29 -20.62
CA GLY A 155 -2.21 7.34 -20.27
C GLY A 155 -2.34 7.06 -18.77
N GLN A 156 -1.50 7.66 -17.92
CA GLN A 156 -1.55 7.44 -16.47
C GLN A 156 -2.21 8.60 -15.69
N ALA A 157 -2.99 9.48 -16.32
CA ALA A 157 -3.53 10.67 -15.65
C ALA A 157 -4.28 10.36 -14.36
N ALA A 158 -5.21 9.41 -14.38
CA ALA A 158 -5.97 9.00 -13.19
C ALA A 158 -5.06 8.35 -12.12
N TYR A 159 -4.17 7.46 -12.56
CA TYR A 159 -3.24 6.76 -11.67
C TYR A 159 -2.27 7.73 -11.01
N SER A 160 -1.63 8.60 -11.79
CA SER A 160 -0.70 9.61 -11.28
C SER A 160 -1.39 10.59 -10.33
N ALA A 161 -2.61 11.05 -10.65
CA ALA A 161 -3.40 11.90 -9.77
C ALA A 161 -3.68 11.20 -8.42
N SER A 162 -4.11 9.93 -8.45
CA SER A 162 -4.38 9.17 -7.23
C SER A 162 -3.12 8.97 -6.37
N LYS A 163 -1.99 8.62 -6.99
CA LYS A 163 -0.73 8.36 -6.28
C LYS A 163 -0.02 9.64 -5.84
N GLY A 164 -0.18 10.74 -6.59
CA GLY A 164 0.23 12.08 -6.18
C GLY A 164 -0.54 12.57 -4.95
N ALA A 165 -1.85 12.33 -4.91
CA ALA A 165 -2.68 12.67 -3.75
C ALA A 165 -2.26 11.87 -2.49
N ILE A 166 -1.95 10.57 -2.61
CA ILE A 166 -1.41 9.75 -1.50
C ILE A 166 -0.06 10.31 -1.01
N ALA A 167 0.83 10.71 -1.92
CA ALA A 167 2.09 11.33 -1.55
C ALA A 167 1.87 12.64 -0.77
N SER A 168 0.99 13.51 -1.26
CA SER A 168 0.66 14.80 -0.62
C SER A 168 -0.06 14.64 0.73
N LEU A 169 -0.86 13.57 0.90
CA LEU A 169 -1.58 13.26 2.14
C LEU A 169 -0.63 12.88 3.30
N THR A 170 0.57 12.39 3.00
CA THR A 170 1.48 11.78 3.98
C THR A 170 1.83 12.75 5.11
N LEU A 171 2.33 13.92 4.80
CA LEU A 171 2.79 14.87 5.82
C LEU A 171 1.65 15.46 6.68
N PRO A 172 0.51 15.92 6.13
CA PRO A 172 -0.63 16.34 6.95
C PRO A 172 -1.12 15.24 7.89
N ALA A 173 -1.27 14.01 7.39
CA ALA A 173 -1.70 12.88 8.22
C ALA A 173 -0.70 12.57 9.34
N ALA A 174 0.60 12.59 9.05
CA ALA A 174 1.64 12.40 10.06
C ALA A 174 1.59 13.47 11.16
N ARG A 175 1.37 14.74 10.79
CA ARG A 175 1.26 15.85 11.74
C ARG A 175 0.00 15.76 12.61
N GLU A 176 -1.14 15.42 12.02
CA GLU A 176 -2.40 15.29 12.77
C GLU A 176 -2.36 14.11 13.75
N LEU A 177 -1.77 12.99 13.32
CA LEU A 177 -1.77 11.75 14.09
C LEU A 177 -0.62 11.65 15.10
N ALA A 178 0.37 12.54 15.03
CA ALA A 178 1.51 12.56 15.95
C ALA A 178 1.09 12.65 17.44
N ARG A 179 0.07 13.46 17.76
CA ARG A 179 -0.46 13.58 19.11
C ARG A 179 -1.04 12.27 19.68
N PHE A 180 -1.38 11.32 18.81
CA PHE A 180 -1.86 10.00 19.17
C PHE A 180 -0.76 8.93 19.19
N GLY A 181 0.50 9.31 18.96
CA GLY A 181 1.62 8.38 18.86
C GLY A 181 1.57 7.50 17.61
N ILE A 182 1.03 8.01 16.51
CA ILE A 182 0.89 7.29 15.23
C ILE A 182 1.76 7.97 14.17
N ARG A 183 2.66 7.21 13.56
CA ARG A 183 3.46 7.67 12.42
C ARG A 183 2.76 7.36 11.10
N VAL A 184 3.00 8.20 10.10
CA VAL A 184 2.50 7.97 8.73
C VAL A 184 3.66 8.12 7.76
N MET A 185 3.87 7.09 6.95
CA MET A 185 4.88 7.05 5.90
C MET A 185 4.27 6.63 4.58
N THR A 186 4.93 6.96 3.51
CA THR A 186 4.54 6.48 2.17
C THR A 186 5.75 5.93 1.43
N ILE A 187 5.59 4.77 0.79
CA ILE A 187 6.57 4.24 -0.15
C ILE A 187 6.05 4.54 -1.57
N ALA A 188 6.93 5.04 -2.43
CA ALA A 188 6.68 5.22 -3.86
C ALA A 188 7.51 4.21 -4.65
N PRO A 189 6.98 3.00 -4.93
CA PRO A 189 7.69 1.98 -5.68
C PRO A 189 7.90 2.40 -7.13
N GLY A 190 9.03 1.97 -7.71
CA GLY A 190 9.25 1.89 -9.13
C GLY A 190 8.50 0.73 -9.77
N ILE A 191 9.15 0.02 -10.68
CA ILE A 191 8.55 -1.13 -11.36
C ILE A 191 8.97 -2.40 -10.62
N PHE A 192 7.98 -3.14 -10.11
CA PHE A 192 8.16 -4.35 -9.31
C PHE A 192 7.52 -5.57 -9.98
N GLU A 193 8.11 -6.75 -9.78
CA GLU A 193 7.56 -8.05 -10.19
C GLU A 193 6.27 -8.34 -9.39
N THR A 194 5.13 -7.99 -9.96
CA THR A 194 3.81 -8.19 -9.34
C THR A 194 2.84 -8.81 -10.35
N PRO A 195 1.72 -9.39 -9.91
CA PRO A 195 0.69 -9.88 -10.83
C PRO A 195 0.16 -8.80 -11.80
N MET A 196 0.25 -7.53 -11.43
CA MET A 196 -0.08 -6.41 -12.32
C MET A 196 0.79 -6.39 -13.59
N MET A 197 2.00 -6.95 -13.52
CA MET A 197 2.93 -7.09 -14.65
C MET A 197 2.78 -8.43 -15.41
N ALA A 198 1.97 -9.36 -14.89
CA ALA A 198 1.87 -10.72 -15.45
C ALA A 198 1.30 -10.76 -16.88
N GLY A 199 0.53 -9.74 -17.28
CA GLY A 199 -0.02 -9.59 -18.64
C GLY A 199 0.97 -9.02 -19.66
N MET A 200 2.18 -8.64 -19.27
CA MET A 200 3.20 -8.06 -20.17
C MET A 200 4.07 -9.16 -20.78
N THR A 201 4.45 -8.97 -22.05
CA THR A 201 5.38 -9.89 -22.71
C THR A 201 6.78 -9.81 -22.08
N PRO A 202 7.61 -10.86 -22.21
CA PRO A 202 9.00 -10.82 -21.72
C PRO A 202 9.78 -9.60 -22.24
N GLU A 203 9.64 -9.28 -23.52
CA GLU A 203 10.34 -8.15 -24.17
C GLU A 203 9.98 -6.82 -23.52
N VAL A 204 8.72 -6.62 -23.18
CA VAL A 204 8.26 -5.41 -22.47
C VAL A 204 8.85 -5.38 -21.06
N ARG A 205 8.86 -6.50 -20.35
CA ARG A 205 9.46 -6.56 -19.00
C ARG A 205 10.95 -6.29 -19.03
N ASP A 206 11.67 -6.86 -20.01
CA ASP A 206 13.11 -6.63 -20.18
C ASP A 206 13.42 -5.17 -20.52
N SER A 207 12.61 -4.55 -21.38
CA SER A 207 12.73 -3.12 -21.69
C SER A 207 12.52 -2.24 -20.46
N LEU A 208 11.53 -2.56 -19.62
CA LEU A 208 11.28 -1.84 -18.38
C LEU A 208 12.42 -2.04 -17.36
N ALA A 209 12.94 -3.24 -17.27
CA ALA A 209 14.08 -3.57 -16.41
C ALA A 209 15.35 -2.81 -16.82
N ALA A 210 15.61 -2.72 -18.12
CA ALA A 210 16.73 -1.97 -18.68
C ALA A 210 16.65 -0.46 -18.41
N GLY A 211 15.45 0.06 -18.15
CA GLY A 211 15.25 1.46 -17.76
C GLY A 211 15.65 1.78 -16.31
N VAL A 212 15.88 0.77 -15.47
CA VAL A 212 16.31 0.96 -14.07
C VAL A 212 17.82 1.14 -14.03
N PRO A 213 18.34 2.30 -13.57
CA PRO A 213 19.78 2.56 -13.55
C PRO A 213 20.58 1.54 -12.73
N PHE A 214 20.14 1.23 -11.49
CA PHE A 214 20.79 0.23 -10.64
C PHE A 214 19.89 -0.20 -9.46
N PRO A 215 19.77 -1.53 -9.22
CA PRO A 215 20.22 -2.63 -10.08
C PRO A 215 19.38 -2.71 -11.36
N PRO A 216 19.96 -3.13 -12.51
CA PRO A 216 19.27 -3.09 -13.82
C PRO A 216 18.27 -4.28 -13.94
N ARG A 217 17.25 -4.27 -13.14
CA ARG A 217 16.17 -5.27 -13.05
C ARG A 217 14.93 -4.67 -12.40
N LEU A 218 13.82 -5.36 -12.50
CA LEU A 218 12.63 -5.04 -11.73
C LEU A 218 12.86 -5.23 -10.22
N GLY A 219 12.18 -4.44 -9.40
CA GLY A 219 12.16 -4.62 -7.96
C GLY A 219 11.42 -5.92 -7.59
N LYS A 220 11.88 -6.60 -6.55
CA LYS A 220 11.21 -7.77 -6.00
C LYS A 220 10.26 -7.37 -4.89
N PRO A 221 9.05 -7.96 -4.77
CA PRO A 221 8.13 -7.66 -3.69
C PRO A 221 8.74 -7.75 -2.28
N ALA A 222 9.70 -8.65 -2.08
CA ALA A 222 10.43 -8.77 -0.81
C ALA A 222 11.27 -7.52 -0.47
N GLU A 223 11.74 -6.75 -1.48
CA GLU A 223 12.48 -5.50 -1.24
C GLU A 223 11.55 -4.38 -0.75
N TYR A 224 10.31 -4.36 -1.25
CA TYR A 224 9.28 -3.48 -0.71
C TYR A 224 8.96 -3.85 0.75
N ALA A 225 8.75 -5.13 1.04
CA ALA A 225 8.48 -5.62 2.38
C ALA A 225 9.64 -5.32 3.36
N ALA A 226 10.89 -5.41 2.90
CA ALA A 226 12.06 -5.04 3.70
C ALA A 226 12.06 -3.54 4.08
N LEU A 227 11.64 -2.64 3.17
CA LEU A 227 11.49 -1.23 3.49
C LEU A 227 10.32 -0.99 4.46
N VAL A 228 9.18 -1.70 4.31
CA VAL A 228 8.08 -1.67 5.28
C VAL A 228 8.59 -2.04 6.67
N ARG A 229 9.35 -3.13 6.80
CA ARG A 229 9.98 -3.53 8.06
C ARG A 229 10.85 -2.42 8.64
N HIS A 230 11.73 -1.85 7.82
CA HIS A 230 12.62 -0.77 8.27
C HIS A 230 11.83 0.46 8.76
N ILE A 231 10.75 0.84 8.06
CA ILE A 231 9.88 1.94 8.49
C ILE A 231 9.22 1.63 9.85
N ILE A 232 8.75 0.40 10.06
CA ILE A 232 8.14 0.00 11.34
C ILE A 232 9.15 0.10 12.47
N GLU A 233 10.36 -0.44 12.27
CA GLU A 233 11.40 -0.54 13.31
C GLU A 233 12.14 0.78 13.56
N ASN A 234 12.14 1.72 12.60
CA ASN A 234 12.81 3.02 12.72
C ASN A 234 11.80 4.12 13.08
N SER A 235 11.67 4.41 14.37
CA SER A 235 10.69 5.37 14.90
C SER A 235 10.94 6.83 14.47
N MET A 236 12.12 7.17 13.96
CA MET A 236 12.41 8.53 13.48
C MET A 236 11.82 8.80 12.08
N LEU A 237 11.44 7.76 11.33
CA LEU A 237 10.79 7.90 10.04
C LEU A 237 9.31 8.25 10.23
N ASN A 238 8.93 9.50 9.90
CA ASN A 238 7.56 10.00 9.97
C ASN A 238 7.33 11.15 8.98
N GLY A 239 6.23 11.10 8.25
CA GLY A 239 5.77 12.18 7.36
C GLY A 239 6.47 12.25 6.01
N GLU A 240 7.23 11.24 5.60
CA GLU A 240 8.04 11.25 4.38
C GLU A 240 7.54 10.26 3.33
N VAL A 241 7.86 10.55 2.07
CA VAL A 241 7.63 9.68 0.92
C VAL A 241 8.97 9.15 0.42
N ILE A 242 9.18 7.85 0.55
CA ILE A 242 10.43 7.20 0.12
C ILE A 242 10.24 6.58 -1.26
N ARG A 243 11.00 7.05 -2.26
CA ARG A 243 11.08 6.38 -3.57
C ARG A 243 11.92 5.11 -3.44
N LEU A 244 11.35 3.98 -3.88
CA LEU A 244 12.02 2.69 -3.92
C LEU A 244 12.04 2.23 -5.39
N ASP A 245 12.99 2.70 -6.18
CA ASP A 245 12.89 2.66 -7.64
C ASP A 245 14.23 2.43 -8.39
N GLY A 246 15.32 2.17 -7.68
CA GLY A 246 16.64 2.00 -8.33
C GLY A 246 17.09 3.21 -9.13
N ALA A 247 16.71 4.42 -8.72
CA ALA A 247 16.94 5.70 -9.39
C ALA A 247 16.20 5.87 -10.73
N LEU A 248 15.18 5.05 -10.99
CA LEU A 248 14.35 5.15 -12.19
C LEU A 248 13.66 6.52 -12.27
N ARG A 249 13.68 7.11 -13.45
CA ARG A 249 12.81 8.22 -13.85
C ARG A 249 12.06 7.79 -15.10
N MET A 250 10.73 7.72 -15.00
CA MET A 250 9.92 7.18 -16.09
C MET A 250 10.00 8.08 -17.30
N ALA A 251 10.23 7.50 -18.48
CA ALA A 251 10.08 8.19 -19.74
C ALA A 251 8.60 8.54 -20.00
N ALA A 252 8.33 9.49 -20.89
CA ALA A 252 6.96 9.89 -21.22
C ALA A 252 6.12 8.76 -21.84
N LYS A 253 6.80 7.76 -22.45
CA LYS A 253 6.19 6.55 -23.07
C LYS A 253 7.00 5.33 -22.68
#